data_63b1ad64a3fdcb890d24ebb200223e9d
#
_entry.id   63b1ad64a3fdcb890d24ebb200223e9d
#
_cell.length_a   1.000
_cell.length_b   1.000
_cell.length_c   1.000
_cell.angle_alpha   90.00
_cell.angle_beta   90.00
_cell.angle_gamma   90.00
#
_symmetry.space_group_name_H-M   'P 1'
#
loop_
_entity.id
_entity.type
_entity.pdbx_description
1 polymer ?
#
loop_
_entity_poly.entity_id
_entity_poly.type
_entity_poly.pdbx_seq_one_letter_code
_entity_poly.pdbx_strand_id
1 'polypeptide(L)'
;MEIAIARLAPAERVIRLVSDAPRNDPLRSAYLLAALGAGFPPGAIVFCVVDPGVGTDADPPVVLELDGRRFVGPDNGLFDIVARRAGVRSALRIDWRPPGLSASFHGRDLYAPVCAMLALGQPFASTPFTWSDRHGWPDDLWEVIYVDGFGNAVTGVRAPEVPPGSRLSAAGRLLLQARTFGDVPPGQPFWYRNSCDLVEIAVNGGSAAAALGLSVGDPVQRVA
;
A
#
# COMPACT_ATOMS: atom_id res chain seq x y z
N MET A 1 -14.86 -10.15 -1.65
CA MET A 1 -13.54 -10.84 -1.61
C MET A 1 -13.45 -11.77 -0.41
N GLU A 2 -13.62 -11.30 0.82
CA GLU A 2 -13.58 -12.12 2.04
C GLU A 2 -14.53 -13.33 1.99
N ILE A 3 -15.77 -13.16 1.51
CA ILE A 3 -16.72 -14.26 1.32
C ILE A 3 -16.18 -15.34 0.38
N ALA A 4 -15.42 -14.96 -0.66
CA ALA A 4 -14.83 -15.92 -1.58
C ALA A 4 -13.75 -16.75 -0.91
N ILE A 5 -12.90 -16.14 -0.07
CA ILE A 5 -11.90 -16.83 0.74
C ILE A 5 -12.59 -17.74 1.77
N ALA A 6 -13.56 -17.23 2.53
CA ALA A 6 -14.26 -17.99 3.56
C ALA A 6 -15.01 -19.23 3.00
N ARG A 7 -15.46 -19.20 1.75
CA ARG A 7 -16.08 -20.37 1.10
C ARG A 7 -15.07 -21.47 0.76
N LEU A 8 -13.85 -21.11 0.41
CA LEU A 8 -12.82 -22.04 -0.03
C LEU A 8 -11.89 -22.48 1.12
N ALA A 9 -11.62 -21.59 2.04
CA ALA A 9 -10.74 -21.78 3.19
C ALA A 9 -11.42 -21.25 4.48
N PRO A 10 -12.48 -21.91 4.96
CA PRO A 10 -13.30 -21.39 6.08
C PRO A 10 -12.56 -21.33 7.43
N ALA A 11 -11.48 -22.08 7.59
CA ALA A 11 -10.64 -22.06 8.78
C ALA A 11 -9.62 -20.93 8.78
N GLU A 12 -9.38 -20.29 7.63
CA GLU A 12 -8.38 -19.25 7.49
C GLU A 12 -8.89 -17.90 7.96
N ARG A 13 -8.08 -17.22 8.75
CA ARG A 13 -8.42 -15.90 9.26
C ARG A 13 -8.06 -14.83 8.24
N VAL A 14 -9.05 -14.05 7.82
CA VAL A 14 -8.84 -12.86 6.99
C VAL A 14 -8.84 -11.62 7.87
N ILE A 15 -7.77 -10.81 7.76
CA ILE A 15 -7.63 -9.53 8.47
C ILE A 15 -7.69 -8.43 7.42
N ARG A 16 -8.69 -7.56 7.50
CA ARG A 16 -8.78 -6.37 6.65
C ARG A 16 -7.96 -5.25 7.26
N LEU A 17 -6.95 -4.78 6.53
CA LEU A 17 -6.11 -3.67 6.97
C LEU A 17 -6.55 -2.34 6.36
N VAL A 18 -6.68 -2.30 5.04
CA VAL A 18 -7.08 -1.10 4.30
C VAL A 18 -8.16 -1.47 3.31
N SER A 19 -9.28 -0.77 3.31
CA SER A 19 -10.40 -0.98 2.38
C SER A 19 -10.66 0.22 1.46
N ASP A 20 -9.94 1.30 1.68
CA ASP A 20 -10.07 2.61 1.04
C ASP A 20 -8.72 3.13 0.53
N ALA A 21 -7.83 2.22 0.13
CA ALA A 21 -6.57 2.57 -0.55
C ALA A 21 -6.83 3.54 -1.73
N PRO A 22 -5.84 4.36 -2.12
CA PRO A 22 -6.00 5.31 -3.22
C PRO A 22 -6.60 4.66 -4.46
N ARG A 23 -7.79 5.13 -4.86
CA ARG A 23 -8.58 4.48 -5.91
C ARG A 23 -7.91 4.63 -7.26
N ASN A 24 -7.78 3.52 -8.00
CA ASN A 24 -7.16 3.49 -9.34
C ASN A 24 -5.73 4.07 -9.36
N ASP A 25 -5.03 4.03 -8.22
CA ASP A 25 -3.71 4.62 -8.06
C ASP A 25 -2.72 3.60 -7.47
N PRO A 26 -2.16 2.72 -8.32
CA PRO A 26 -1.14 1.77 -7.89
C PRO A 26 0.13 2.44 -7.34
N LEU A 27 0.51 3.61 -7.89
CA LEU A 27 1.69 4.36 -7.45
C LEU A 27 1.61 4.66 -5.95
N ARG A 28 0.62 5.43 -5.52
CA ARG A 28 0.50 5.84 -4.10
C ARG A 28 0.19 4.67 -3.19
N SER A 29 -0.58 3.70 -3.70
CA SER A 29 -0.86 2.46 -2.97
C SER A 29 0.38 1.60 -2.73
N ALA A 30 1.38 1.62 -3.61
CA ALA A 30 2.64 0.89 -3.44
C ALA A 30 3.45 1.39 -2.23
N TYR A 31 3.52 2.70 -2.00
CA TYR A 31 4.20 3.25 -0.82
C TYR A 31 3.45 2.94 0.47
N LEU A 32 2.12 3.01 0.45
CA LEU A 32 1.29 2.62 1.59
C LEU A 32 1.49 1.13 1.93
N LEU A 33 1.44 0.26 0.92
CA LEU A 33 1.69 -1.17 1.09
C LEU A 33 3.07 -1.46 1.65
N ALA A 34 4.10 -0.79 1.14
CA ALA A 34 5.47 -0.99 1.59
C ALA A 34 5.67 -0.56 3.06
N ALA A 35 4.99 0.50 3.50
CA ALA A 35 5.02 0.95 4.89
C ALA A 35 4.32 -0.05 5.83
N LEU A 36 3.19 -0.61 5.41
CA LEU A 36 2.46 -1.64 6.17
C LEU A 36 3.20 -2.98 6.19
N GLY A 37 3.95 -3.28 5.13
CA GLY A 37 4.61 -4.56 4.89
C GLY A 37 5.56 -5.00 6.01
N ALA A 38 6.21 -4.06 6.69
CA ALA A 38 7.09 -4.33 7.82
C ALA A 38 6.36 -5.01 9.00
N GLY A 39 5.06 -4.77 9.15
CA GLY A 39 4.22 -5.33 10.21
C GLY A 39 3.61 -6.71 9.92
N PHE A 40 3.75 -7.24 8.70
CA PHE A 40 3.15 -8.53 8.37
C PHE A 40 3.95 -9.70 8.97
N PRO A 41 3.27 -10.69 9.59
CA PRO A 41 3.96 -11.85 10.13
C PRO A 41 4.57 -12.71 9.02
N PRO A 42 5.64 -13.48 9.32
CA PRO A 42 6.15 -14.50 8.41
C PRO A 42 5.04 -15.49 8.02
N GLY A 43 5.03 -15.93 6.76
CA GLY A 43 4.01 -16.84 6.22
C GLY A 43 2.69 -16.15 5.83
N ALA A 44 2.52 -14.86 6.07
CA ALA A 44 1.31 -14.15 5.66
C ALA A 44 1.10 -14.20 4.15
N ILE A 45 -0.17 -14.32 3.76
CA ILE A 45 -0.61 -14.09 2.38
C ILE A 45 -1.25 -12.71 2.33
N VAL A 46 -0.62 -11.80 1.60
CA VAL A 46 -1.00 -10.40 1.49
C VAL A 46 -1.78 -10.22 0.20
N PHE A 47 -3.08 -10.06 0.33
CA PHE A 47 -3.99 -9.90 -0.79
C PHE A 47 -4.18 -8.41 -1.09
N CYS A 48 -3.64 -7.92 -2.20
CA CYS A 48 -3.64 -6.49 -2.57
C CYS A 48 -4.20 -6.31 -3.97
N VAL A 49 -5.27 -5.52 -4.09
CA VAL A 49 -5.88 -5.22 -5.39
C VAL A 49 -6.23 -3.73 -5.48
N VAL A 50 -5.42 -3.02 -6.23
CA VAL A 50 -5.70 -1.71 -6.81
C VAL A 50 -5.42 -1.87 -8.29
N ASP A 51 -6.47 -2.12 -9.08
CA ASP A 51 -6.35 -2.63 -10.44
C ASP A 51 -7.22 -1.81 -11.42
N PRO A 52 -6.69 -0.67 -11.91
CA PRO A 52 -7.38 0.11 -12.95
C PRO A 52 -7.45 -0.61 -14.30
N GLY A 53 -6.58 -1.60 -14.53
CA GLY A 53 -6.49 -2.40 -15.74
C GLY A 53 -7.29 -3.71 -15.71
N VAL A 54 -8.15 -3.91 -14.69
CA VAL A 54 -8.89 -5.17 -14.52
C VAL A 54 -9.62 -5.59 -15.82
N GLY A 55 -9.48 -6.87 -16.18
CA GLY A 55 -10.10 -7.43 -17.40
C GLY A 55 -9.33 -7.17 -18.68
N THR A 56 -8.15 -6.55 -18.62
CA THR A 56 -7.22 -6.40 -19.75
C THR A 56 -5.98 -7.28 -19.56
N ASP A 57 -5.16 -7.38 -20.59
CA ASP A 57 -3.87 -8.09 -20.54
C ASP A 57 -2.69 -7.19 -20.13
N ALA A 58 -2.95 -5.94 -19.74
CA ALA A 58 -1.90 -4.96 -19.43
C ALA A 58 -1.08 -5.36 -18.20
N ASP A 59 -1.77 -5.83 -17.16
CA ASP A 59 -1.18 -6.10 -15.85
C ASP A 59 -1.45 -7.56 -15.46
N PRO A 60 -0.49 -8.48 -15.68
CA PRO A 60 -0.69 -9.88 -15.38
C PRO A 60 -0.89 -10.12 -13.88
N PRO A 61 -1.77 -11.07 -13.51
CA PRO A 61 -1.92 -11.46 -12.12
C PRO A 61 -0.71 -12.25 -11.65
N VAL A 62 -0.18 -11.90 -10.45
CA VAL A 62 1.04 -12.51 -9.92
C VAL A 62 0.94 -12.92 -8.46
N VAL A 63 1.84 -13.82 -8.07
CA VAL A 63 2.24 -14.09 -6.70
C VAL A 63 3.72 -13.81 -6.57
N LEU A 64 4.09 -12.91 -5.67
CA LEU A 64 5.49 -12.65 -5.32
C LEU A 64 5.78 -13.17 -3.92
N GLU A 65 6.90 -13.89 -3.75
CA GLU A 65 7.42 -14.26 -2.43
C GLU A 65 8.50 -13.27 -2.02
N LEU A 66 8.21 -12.49 -1.00
CA LEU A 66 9.05 -11.43 -0.46
C LEU A 66 9.26 -11.69 1.03
N ASP A 67 10.50 -11.88 1.46
CA ASP A 67 10.85 -12.04 2.88
C ASP A 67 9.94 -13.02 3.65
N GLY A 68 9.68 -14.20 3.04
CA GLY A 68 8.85 -15.25 3.63
C GLY A 68 7.35 -14.97 3.66
N ARG A 69 6.88 -13.98 2.94
CA ARG A 69 5.47 -13.62 2.76
C ARG A 69 5.08 -13.72 1.29
N ARG A 70 3.81 -13.96 1.00
CA ARG A 70 3.31 -14.08 -0.37
C ARG A 70 2.35 -12.94 -0.69
N PHE A 71 2.67 -12.15 -1.69
CA PHE A 71 1.87 -11.01 -2.16
C PHE A 71 1.12 -11.43 -3.42
N VAL A 72 -0.20 -11.24 -3.44
CA VAL A 72 -1.09 -11.67 -4.51
C VAL A 72 -1.87 -10.47 -5.05
N GLY A 73 -1.76 -10.21 -6.34
CA GLY A 73 -2.44 -9.08 -7.01
C GLY A 73 -1.95 -8.85 -8.44
N PRO A 74 -2.28 -7.70 -9.04
CA PRO A 74 -1.81 -7.31 -10.37
C PRO A 74 -0.34 -6.84 -10.37
N ASP A 75 0.39 -7.12 -11.44
CA ASP A 75 1.77 -6.62 -11.66
C ASP A 75 1.74 -5.24 -12.35
N ASN A 76 1.16 -4.26 -11.69
CA ASN A 76 0.95 -2.90 -12.18
C ASN A 76 1.73 -1.84 -11.39
N GLY A 77 2.82 -2.26 -10.72
CA GLY A 77 3.63 -1.42 -9.85
C GLY A 77 3.23 -1.46 -8.38
N LEU A 78 2.06 -2.00 -8.03
CA LEU A 78 1.58 -2.07 -6.64
C LEU A 78 2.61 -2.73 -5.69
N PHE A 79 3.42 -3.63 -6.20
CA PHE A 79 4.44 -4.34 -5.42
C PHE A 79 5.85 -3.79 -5.57
N ASP A 80 6.11 -2.80 -6.44
CA ASP A 80 7.47 -2.36 -6.79
C ASP A 80 8.25 -1.89 -5.54
N ILE A 81 7.66 -1.06 -4.70
CA ILE A 81 8.34 -0.50 -3.53
C ILE A 81 8.59 -1.56 -2.46
N VAL A 82 7.61 -2.41 -2.15
CA VAL A 82 7.78 -3.47 -1.15
C VAL A 82 8.76 -4.52 -1.64
N ALA A 83 8.73 -4.89 -2.92
CA ALA A 83 9.64 -5.86 -3.52
C ALA A 83 11.09 -5.35 -3.57
N ARG A 84 11.29 -4.07 -3.89
CA ARG A 84 12.62 -3.43 -3.86
C ARG A 84 13.22 -3.45 -2.46
N ARG A 85 12.40 -3.19 -1.43
CA ARG A 85 12.85 -3.14 -0.02
C ARG A 85 13.11 -4.52 0.57
N ALA A 86 12.28 -5.52 0.23
CA ALA A 86 12.37 -6.87 0.81
C ALA A 86 13.21 -7.84 -0.02
N GLY A 87 13.40 -7.59 -1.32
CA GLY A 87 13.98 -8.52 -2.27
C GLY A 87 12.99 -9.64 -2.68
N VAL A 88 12.98 -9.98 -3.96
CA VAL A 88 12.10 -11.02 -4.52
C VAL A 88 12.81 -12.39 -4.46
N ARG A 89 12.22 -13.34 -3.74
CA ARG A 89 12.70 -14.72 -3.67
C ARG A 89 12.19 -15.56 -4.83
N SER A 90 10.90 -15.41 -5.14
CA SER A 90 10.27 -16.08 -6.27
C SER A 90 9.09 -15.26 -6.79
N ALA A 91 8.80 -15.45 -8.08
CA ALA A 91 7.66 -14.80 -8.74
C ALA A 91 6.95 -15.81 -9.64
N LEU A 92 5.63 -15.84 -9.53
CA LEU A 92 4.75 -16.68 -10.34
C LEU A 92 3.70 -15.81 -11.01
N ARG A 93 3.56 -15.94 -12.33
CA ARG A 93 2.36 -15.46 -13.03
C ARG A 93 1.23 -16.45 -12.80
N ILE A 94 0.06 -15.96 -12.45
CA ILE A 94 -1.14 -16.78 -12.26
C ILE A 94 -1.76 -17.06 -13.63
N ASP A 95 -1.69 -18.30 -14.09
CA ASP A 95 -2.29 -18.77 -15.35
C ASP A 95 -3.67 -19.40 -15.14
N TRP A 96 -4.00 -19.72 -13.88
CA TRP A 96 -5.30 -20.29 -13.53
C TRP A 96 -6.43 -19.31 -13.83
N ARG A 97 -7.47 -19.82 -14.51
CA ARG A 97 -8.68 -19.06 -14.82
C ARG A 97 -9.90 -19.91 -14.49
N PRO A 98 -10.76 -19.50 -13.54
CA PRO A 98 -11.97 -20.24 -13.22
C PRO A 98 -13.02 -20.11 -14.33
N PRO A 99 -13.89 -21.12 -14.50
CA PRO A 99 -15.09 -20.96 -15.29
C PRO A 99 -15.93 -19.80 -14.74
N GLY A 100 -16.40 -18.90 -15.62
CA GLY A 100 -17.22 -17.77 -15.22
C GLY A 100 -16.48 -16.61 -14.57
N LEU A 101 -15.16 -16.49 -14.80
CA LEU A 101 -14.37 -15.33 -14.37
C LEU A 101 -15.03 -14.02 -14.87
N SER A 102 -15.40 -13.14 -13.95
CA SER A 102 -15.92 -11.82 -14.29
C SER A 102 -14.82 -10.95 -14.88
N ALA A 103 -15.08 -10.32 -16.00
CA ALA A 103 -14.13 -9.42 -16.64
C ALA A 103 -13.78 -8.18 -15.78
N SER A 104 -14.62 -7.81 -14.82
CA SER A 104 -14.46 -6.58 -14.02
C SER A 104 -14.25 -6.85 -12.52
N PHE A 105 -14.15 -8.11 -12.08
CA PHE A 105 -14.03 -8.41 -10.67
C PHE A 105 -13.03 -9.52 -10.36
N HIS A 106 -11.80 -9.37 -10.87
CA HIS A 106 -10.70 -10.31 -10.63
C HIS A 106 -10.36 -10.45 -9.14
N GLY A 107 -10.56 -9.42 -8.33
CA GLY A 107 -10.38 -9.48 -6.88
C GLY A 107 -11.17 -10.62 -6.24
N ARG A 108 -12.43 -10.81 -6.62
CA ARG A 108 -13.31 -11.85 -6.09
C ARG A 108 -13.09 -13.21 -6.75
N ASP A 109 -12.93 -13.24 -8.08
CA ASP A 109 -13.04 -14.47 -8.87
C ASP A 109 -11.67 -15.10 -9.20
N LEU A 110 -10.58 -14.33 -9.09
CA LEU A 110 -9.23 -14.78 -9.39
C LEU A 110 -8.31 -14.70 -8.15
N TYR A 111 -8.06 -13.50 -7.64
CA TYR A 111 -7.07 -13.31 -6.57
C TYR A 111 -7.50 -13.93 -5.24
N ALA A 112 -8.75 -13.75 -4.81
CA ALA A 112 -9.24 -14.32 -3.55
C ALA A 112 -9.20 -15.86 -3.55
N PRO A 113 -9.64 -16.59 -4.61
CA PRO A 113 -9.44 -18.04 -4.71
C PRO A 113 -7.98 -18.47 -4.71
N VAL A 114 -7.08 -17.75 -5.39
CA VAL A 114 -5.64 -18.06 -5.35
C VAL A 114 -5.06 -17.90 -3.95
N CYS A 115 -5.46 -16.86 -3.21
CA CYS A 115 -5.09 -16.71 -1.80
C CYS A 115 -5.56 -17.91 -0.95
N ALA A 116 -6.79 -18.38 -1.16
CA ALA A 116 -7.30 -19.55 -0.46
C ALA A 116 -6.53 -20.83 -0.81
N MET A 117 -6.24 -21.06 -2.10
CA MET A 117 -5.41 -22.21 -2.54
C MET A 117 -4.02 -22.17 -1.93
N LEU A 118 -3.38 -20.99 -1.90
CA LEU A 118 -2.08 -20.80 -1.26
C LEU A 118 -2.12 -21.10 0.25
N ALA A 119 -3.17 -20.69 0.94
CA ALA A 119 -3.34 -20.95 2.37
C ALA A 119 -3.51 -22.45 2.67
N LEU A 120 -4.22 -23.16 1.80
CA LEU A 120 -4.47 -24.60 1.89
C LEU A 120 -3.32 -25.45 1.31
N GLY A 121 -2.25 -24.85 0.78
CA GLY A 121 -1.18 -25.60 0.09
C GLY A 121 -1.63 -26.29 -1.20
N GLN A 122 -2.72 -25.84 -1.81
CA GLN A 122 -3.27 -26.41 -3.04
C GLN A 122 -2.56 -25.83 -4.27
N PRO A 123 -2.29 -26.64 -5.29
CA PRO A 123 -1.68 -26.15 -6.53
C PRO A 123 -2.70 -25.39 -7.39
N PHE A 124 -2.20 -24.45 -8.18
CA PHE A 124 -2.92 -23.78 -9.26
C PHE A 124 -2.02 -23.59 -10.47
N ALA A 125 -2.59 -23.45 -11.65
CA ALA A 125 -1.83 -23.22 -12.88
C ALA A 125 -1.05 -21.90 -12.78
N SER A 126 0.27 -21.97 -12.89
CA SER A 126 1.15 -20.81 -12.78
C SER A 126 2.46 -21.02 -13.55
N THR A 127 3.07 -19.95 -14.01
CA THR A 127 4.38 -19.96 -14.68
C THR A 127 5.38 -19.13 -13.88
N PRO A 128 6.55 -19.67 -13.51
CA PRO A 128 7.64 -18.91 -12.92
C PRO A 128 8.14 -17.83 -13.89
N PHE A 129 8.48 -16.64 -13.36
CA PHE A 129 9.13 -15.58 -14.13
C PHE A 129 10.13 -14.81 -13.28
N THR A 130 11.01 -14.05 -13.93
CA THR A 130 11.92 -13.14 -13.25
C THR A 130 11.22 -11.81 -13.11
N TRP A 131 10.91 -11.44 -11.85
CA TRP A 131 10.34 -10.14 -11.56
C TRP A 131 11.40 -9.04 -11.70
N SER A 132 10.97 -7.90 -12.19
CA SER A 132 11.78 -6.68 -12.24
C SER A 132 10.90 -5.48 -11.94
N ASP A 133 11.47 -4.47 -11.28
CA ASP A 133 10.85 -3.16 -11.11
C ASP A 133 10.68 -2.52 -12.50
N ARG A 134 9.44 -2.28 -12.88
CA ARG A 134 9.08 -1.80 -14.24
C ARG A 134 8.90 -0.29 -14.30
N HIS A 135 8.63 0.35 -13.17
CA HIS A 135 8.24 1.75 -13.13
C HIS A 135 9.37 2.68 -12.69
N GLY A 136 10.39 2.16 -11.98
CA GLY A 136 11.52 2.98 -11.51
C GLY A 136 11.09 4.14 -10.62
N TRP A 137 10.01 4.00 -9.88
CA TRP A 137 9.52 5.03 -8.96
C TRP A 137 10.56 5.36 -7.89
N PRO A 138 10.64 6.60 -7.38
CA PRO A 138 11.62 6.97 -6.37
C PRO A 138 11.43 6.18 -5.06
N ASP A 139 12.46 6.11 -4.23
CA ASP A 139 12.37 5.41 -2.93
C ASP A 139 11.45 6.12 -1.94
N ASP A 140 11.34 7.45 -2.05
CA ASP A 140 10.46 8.29 -1.27
C ASP A 140 9.62 9.19 -2.18
N LEU A 141 8.30 9.13 -2.04
CA LEU A 141 7.36 9.95 -2.78
C LEU A 141 6.95 11.17 -1.95
N TRP A 142 7.40 12.34 -2.37
CA TRP A 142 7.13 13.61 -1.68
C TRP A 142 5.73 14.15 -2.01
N GLU A 143 4.73 13.30 -1.77
CA GLU A 143 3.32 13.61 -1.99
C GLU A 143 2.48 12.97 -0.88
N VAL A 144 1.28 13.48 -0.66
CA VAL A 144 0.27 12.82 0.14
C VAL A 144 -0.18 11.54 -0.58
N ILE A 145 0.00 10.39 0.07
CA ILE A 145 -0.40 9.09 -0.50
C ILE A 145 -1.71 8.57 0.08
N TYR A 146 -2.10 9.02 1.27
CA TYR A 146 -3.31 8.57 1.95
C TYR A 146 -3.78 9.61 2.96
N VAL A 147 -5.08 9.72 3.13
CA VAL A 147 -5.69 10.51 4.22
C VAL A 147 -6.45 9.54 5.12
N ASP A 148 -6.06 9.48 6.38
CA ASP A 148 -6.68 8.55 7.34
C ASP A 148 -8.07 9.01 7.83
N GLY A 149 -8.73 8.17 8.62
CA GLY A 149 -10.06 8.47 9.17
C GLY A 149 -10.10 9.66 10.14
N PHE A 150 -8.96 10.14 10.64
CA PHE A 150 -8.84 11.35 11.46
C PHE A 150 -8.58 12.59 10.60
N GLY A 151 -8.30 12.42 9.31
CA GLY A 151 -7.93 13.47 8.38
C GLY A 151 -6.45 13.86 8.44
N ASN A 152 -5.58 13.00 8.98
CA ASN A 152 -4.14 13.18 8.85
C ASN A 152 -3.70 12.80 7.44
N ALA A 153 -2.73 13.54 6.89
CA ALA A 153 -2.22 13.31 5.55
C ALA A 153 -0.88 12.55 5.62
N VAL A 154 -0.94 11.27 5.27
CA VAL A 154 0.24 10.38 5.21
C VAL A 154 0.95 10.62 3.88
N THR A 155 2.27 10.78 3.91
CA THR A 155 3.09 10.96 2.71
C THR A 155 3.82 9.65 2.33
N GLY A 156 4.33 9.57 1.11
CA GLY A 156 5.19 8.46 0.67
C GLY A 156 6.65 8.58 1.12
N VAL A 157 6.96 9.49 2.05
CA VAL A 157 8.32 9.78 2.53
C VAL A 157 8.60 9.00 3.80
N ARG A 158 9.70 8.25 3.82
CA ARG A 158 10.19 7.59 5.04
C ARG A 158 10.72 8.64 6.02
N ALA A 159 10.10 8.73 7.19
CA ALA A 159 10.49 9.72 8.19
C ALA A 159 11.95 9.60 8.68
N PRO A 160 12.57 8.40 8.79
CA PRO A 160 13.99 8.28 9.11
C PRO A 160 14.95 8.91 8.10
N GLU A 161 14.51 9.09 6.84
CA GLU A 161 15.31 9.74 5.79
C GLU A 161 15.21 11.27 5.82
N VAL A 162 14.33 11.82 6.68
CA VAL A 162 14.19 13.26 6.86
C VAL A 162 15.00 13.69 8.08
N PRO A 163 16.01 14.58 7.94
CA PRO A 163 16.83 15.03 9.06
C PRO A 163 15.97 15.59 10.20
N PRO A 164 16.30 15.29 11.46
CA PRO A 164 15.58 15.83 12.61
C PRO A 164 15.53 17.36 12.60
N GLY A 165 14.37 17.92 12.96
CA GLY A 165 14.14 19.36 12.97
C GLY A 165 13.91 20.00 11.59
N SER A 166 13.85 19.17 10.52
CA SER A 166 13.52 19.68 9.18
C SER A 166 12.17 20.39 9.18
N ARG A 167 12.10 21.46 8.39
CA ARG A 167 10.85 22.15 8.07
C ARG A 167 10.29 21.58 6.77
N LEU A 168 9.01 21.26 6.77
CA LEU A 168 8.30 20.85 5.56
C LEU A 168 7.30 21.91 5.13
N SER A 169 6.91 21.88 3.88
CA SER A 169 5.85 22.73 3.32
C SER A 169 4.83 21.86 2.60
N ALA A 170 3.56 22.09 2.87
CA ALA A 170 2.43 21.51 2.15
C ALA A 170 1.32 22.54 2.03
N ALA A 171 0.65 22.64 0.88
CA ALA A 171 -0.37 23.64 0.59
C ALA A 171 0.05 25.08 0.96
N GLY A 172 1.33 25.45 0.73
CA GLY A 172 1.87 26.76 1.05
C GLY A 172 2.05 27.05 2.56
N ARG A 173 1.85 26.06 3.43
CA ARG A 173 2.00 26.20 4.89
C ARG A 173 3.31 25.55 5.34
N LEU A 174 4.02 26.27 6.21
CA LEU A 174 5.22 25.75 6.88
C LEU A 174 4.80 24.83 8.02
N LEU A 175 5.40 23.64 8.06
CA LEU A 175 5.15 22.60 9.04
C LEU A 175 6.44 22.33 9.83
N LEU A 176 6.38 22.51 11.12
CA LEU A 176 7.47 22.15 12.02
C LEU A 176 7.34 20.69 12.45
N GLN A 177 8.46 20.07 12.75
CA GLN A 177 8.45 18.72 13.32
C GLN A 177 7.97 18.77 14.77
N ALA A 178 7.08 17.82 15.12
CA ALA A 178 6.77 17.51 16.49
C ALA A 178 6.88 16.00 16.69
N ARG A 179 6.99 15.52 17.92
CA ARG A 179 7.00 14.10 18.22
C ARG A 179 5.58 13.55 18.29
N THR A 180 4.65 14.35 18.80
CA THR A 180 3.26 13.97 19.02
C THR A 180 2.33 15.19 19.04
N PHE A 181 1.04 14.96 19.00
CA PHE A 181 -0.01 15.99 19.06
C PHE A 181 0.11 16.91 20.29
N GLY A 182 0.50 16.35 21.46
CA GLY A 182 0.66 17.12 22.68
C GLY A 182 1.81 18.13 22.69
N ASP A 183 2.71 18.05 21.74
CA ASP A 183 3.88 18.96 21.65
C ASP A 183 3.55 20.27 20.93
N VAL A 184 2.34 20.42 20.37
CA VAL A 184 1.89 21.61 19.63
C VAL A 184 0.56 22.13 20.14
N PRO A 185 0.29 23.44 20.08
CA PRO A 185 -1.00 24.02 20.45
C PRO A 185 -2.17 23.45 19.63
N PRO A 186 -3.40 23.42 20.20
CA PRO A 186 -4.60 23.07 19.44
C PRO A 186 -4.76 23.91 18.16
N GLY A 187 -5.18 23.26 17.07
CA GLY A 187 -5.37 23.88 15.76
C GLY A 187 -4.09 24.12 14.96
N GLN A 188 -2.91 23.82 15.53
CA GLN A 188 -1.64 24.01 14.83
C GLN A 188 -1.29 22.81 13.95
N PRO A 189 -0.96 23.03 12.65
CA PRO A 189 -0.43 21.98 11.78
C PRO A 189 1.04 21.70 12.08
N PHE A 190 1.42 20.42 11.95
CA PHE A 190 2.79 19.94 12.14
C PHE A 190 3.01 18.67 11.33
N TRP A 191 4.25 18.20 11.25
CA TRP A 191 4.55 16.88 10.74
C TRP A 191 5.26 16.02 11.80
N TYR A 192 5.10 14.71 11.70
CA TYR A 192 5.72 13.77 12.63
C TYR A 192 6.00 12.42 11.93
N ARG A 193 6.77 11.56 12.59
CA ARG A 193 6.96 10.16 12.21
C ARG A 193 5.79 9.35 12.75
N ASN A 194 5.01 8.75 11.84
CA ASN A 194 3.89 7.92 12.23
C ASN A 194 4.33 6.48 12.60
N SER A 195 3.38 5.64 13.00
CA SER A 195 3.63 4.24 13.42
C SER A 195 4.11 3.32 12.29
N CYS A 196 4.03 3.76 11.04
CA CYS A 196 4.51 3.03 9.86
C CYS A 196 5.81 3.64 9.31
N ASP A 197 6.50 4.47 10.09
CA ASP A 197 7.75 5.14 9.72
C ASP A 197 7.64 6.13 8.56
N LEU A 198 6.43 6.59 8.24
CA LEU A 198 6.23 7.63 7.24
C LEU A 198 6.11 9.03 7.88
N VAL A 199 6.43 10.04 7.08
CA VAL A 199 6.10 11.43 7.40
C VAL A 199 4.58 11.57 7.30
N GLU A 200 3.97 12.08 8.36
CA GLU A 200 2.54 12.34 8.41
C GLU A 200 2.29 13.78 8.84
N ILE A 201 1.37 14.45 8.16
CA ILE A 201 0.96 15.82 8.44
C ILE A 201 -0.35 15.75 9.23
N ALA A 202 -0.36 16.40 10.39
CA ALA A 202 -1.50 16.42 11.29
C ALA A 202 -1.82 17.83 11.80
N VAL A 203 -2.99 17.97 12.39
CA VAL A 203 -3.41 19.17 13.13
C VAL A 203 -3.84 18.74 14.53
N ASN A 204 -3.28 19.33 15.57
CA ASN A 204 -3.68 19.01 16.92
C ASN A 204 -5.16 19.38 17.15
N GLY A 205 -5.99 18.35 17.44
CA GLY A 205 -7.42 18.51 17.67
C GLY A 205 -8.24 18.80 16.39
N GLY A 206 -7.68 18.53 15.20
CA GLY A 206 -8.36 18.78 13.92
C GLY A 206 -7.93 17.84 12.80
N SER A 207 -8.48 18.05 11.61
CA SER A 207 -8.13 17.34 10.38
C SER A 207 -7.14 18.18 9.57
N ALA A 208 -5.96 17.64 9.28
CA ALA A 208 -4.97 18.28 8.42
C ALA A 208 -5.50 18.43 6.98
N ALA A 209 -6.17 17.40 6.46
CA ALA A 209 -6.78 17.43 5.14
C ALA A 209 -7.78 18.59 5.01
N ALA A 210 -8.67 18.78 5.99
CA ALA A 210 -9.65 19.87 5.96
C ALA A 210 -9.01 21.24 6.22
N ALA A 211 -8.11 21.36 7.22
CA ALA A 211 -7.54 22.64 7.63
C ALA A 211 -6.55 23.21 6.61
N LEU A 212 -5.87 22.34 5.85
CA LEU A 212 -4.87 22.72 4.86
C LEU A 212 -5.35 22.53 3.42
N GLY A 213 -6.54 21.93 3.22
CA GLY A 213 -7.06 21.59 1.89
C GLY A 213 -6.24 20.49 1.20
N LEU A 214 -5.67 19.55 1.97
CA LEU A 214 -4.82 18.49 1.43
C LEU A 214 -5.64 17.31 0.91
N SER A 215 -5.22 16.81 -0.21
CA SER A 215 -5.76 15.62 -0.90
C SER A 215 -4.64 14.67 -1.31
N VAL A 216 -4.99 13.44 -1.60
CA VAL A 216 -4.05 12.48 -2.18
C VAL A 216 -3.49 13.04 -3.49
N GLY A 217 -2.17 13.02 -3.64
CA GLY A 217 -1.44 13.59 -4.76
C GLY A 217 -0.86 14.99 -4.52
N ASP A 218 -1.24 15.65 -3.45
CA ASP A 218 -0.69 16.98 -3.16
C ASP A 218 0.79 16.88 -2.77
N PRO A 219 1.62 17.80 -3.30
CA PRO A 219 3.06 17.79 -3.06
C PRO A 219 3.41 18.24 -1.64
N VAL A 220 4.43 17.59 -1.11
CA VAL A 220 5.11 17.98 0.13
C VAL A 220 6.58 18.26 -0.19
N GLN A 221 7.15 19.28 0.42
CA GLN A 221 8.53 19.69 0.14
C GLN A 221 9.29 19.95 1.42
N ARG A 222 10.59 19.61 1.44
CA ARG A 222 11.49 20.06 2.49
C ARG A 222 11.92 21.50 2.20
N VAL A 223 11.78 22.34 3.21
CA VAL A 223 12.21 23.76 3.14
C VAL A 223 13.61 23.87 3.72
N ALA A 224 14.45 24.58 3.03
CA ALA A 224 15.84 24.83 3.46
C ALA A 224 15.91 25.65 4.77
#